data_3b84540e842d89bd85c73ecd4c312e5d
#
_entry.id   3b84540e842d89bd85c73ecd4c312e5d
#
_cell.length_a   1.000
_cell.length_b   1.000
_cell.length_c   1.000
_cell.angle_alpha   90.00
_cell.angle_beta   90.00
_cell.angle_gamma   90.00
#
_symmetry.space_group_name_H-M   'P 1'
#
loop_
_entity.id
_entity.type
_entity.pdbx_description
1 polymer ?
#
loop_
_entity_poly.entity_id
_entity_poly.type
_entity_poly.pdbx_seq_one_letter_code
_entity_poly.pdbx_strand_id
1 'polypeptide(L)'
;MFYAFIAAVIICLGMSLKGLLLPTEKGERISLEHLYWIITVYFIFLIGFGLLYVLMDLKFGSVIHLNGLPVMGGFFAKLASSLYFSTMTLLSVGYGDMVPVGIGRWIASIEALIGYALP
;
A
#
# COMPACT_ATOMS: atom_id res chain seq x y z
N MET A 1 14.92 -10.81 -16.88
CA MET A 1 13.56 -10.34 -16.65
C MET A 1 13.39 -9.62 -15.31
N PHE A 2 13.93 -10.18 -14.23
CA PHE A 2 13.89 -9.56 -12.90
C PHE A 2 14.56 -8.19 -12.89
N TYR A 3 15.75 -8.10 -13.47
CA TYR A 3 16.47 -6.82 -13.51
C TYR A 3 15.78 -5.79 -14.39
N ALA A 4 15.16 -6.24 -15.48
CA ALA A 4 14.41 -5.34 -16.34
C ALA A 4 13.20 -4.76 -15.59
N PHE A 5 12.57 -5.56 -14.76
CA PHE A 5 11.44 -5.14 -13.94
C PHE A 5 11.85 -4.09 -12.91
N ILE A 6 12.97 -4.34 -12.25
CA ILE A 6 13.52 -3.40 -11.27
C ILE A 6 13.88 -2.09 -11.95
N ALA A 7 14.52 -2.16 -13.11
CA ALA A 7 14.88 -0.96 -13.87
C ALA A 7 13.63 -0.16 -14.25
N ALA A 8 12.59 -0.85 -14.70
CA ALA A 8 11.32 -0.18 -15.05
C ALA A 8 10.70 0.51 -13.84
N VAL A 9 10.70 -0.14 -12.70
CA VAL A 9 10.17 0.45 -11.47
C VAL A 9 10.96 1.68 -11.06
N ILE A 10 12.28 1.58 -11.10
CA ILE A 10 13.15 2.70 -10.73
C ILE A 10 12.94 3.87 -11.68
N ILE A 11 12.81 3.60 -12.97
CA ILE A 11 12.57 4.63 -13.98
C ILE A 11 11.21 5.31 -13.71
N CYS A 12 10.18 4.51 -13.48
CA CYS A 12 8.85 5.04 -13.20
C CYS A 12 8.84 5.90 -11.93
N LEU A 13 9.50 5.43 -10.88
CA LEU A 13 9.61 6.18 -9.64
C LEU A 13 10.39 7.48 -9.84
N GLY A 14 11.48 7.40 -10.58
CA GLY A 14 12.29 8.59 -10.88
C GLY A 14 11.50 9.60 -11.67
N MET A 15 10.76 9.16 -12.68
CA MET A 15 9.93 10.06 -13.48
C MET A 15 8.80 10.69 -12.67
N SER A 16 8.17 9.90 -11.81
CA SER A 16 7.12 10.41 -10.93
C SER A 16 7.67 11.44 -9.96
N LEU A 17 8.82 11.15 -9.38
CA LEU A 17 9.46 12.07 -8.45
C LEU A 17 9.89 13.35 -9.16
N LYS A 18 10.44 13.21 -10.36
CA LYS A 18 10.86 14.36 -11.16
C LYS A 18 9.66 15.25 -11.50
N GLY A 19 8.53 14.63 -11.87
CA GLY A 19 7.31 15.37 -12.14
C GLY A 19 6.80 16.13 -10.93
N LEU A 20 6.97 15.55 -9.74
CA LEU A 20 6.59 16.22 -8.50
C LEU A 20 7.51 17.36 -8.13
N LEU A 21 8.81 17.23 -8.42
CA LEU A 21 9.81 18.21 -8.03
C LEU A 21 9.97 19.34 -9.03
N LEU A 22 9.57 19.14 -10.28
CA LEU A 22 9.66 20.19 -11.29
C LEU A 22 8.61 21.27 -11.03
N PRO A 23 8.98 22.55 -11.21
CA PRO A 23 7.98 23.62 -11.09
C PRO A 23 6.95 23.49 -12.20
N THR A 24 5.70 23.71 -11.84
CA THR A 24 4.62 23.71 -12.81
C THR A 24 4.66 25.00 -13.63
N GLU A 25 3.97 24.99 -14.78
CA GLU A 25 3.89 26.18 -15.63
C GLU A 25 3.30 27.38 -14.91
N LYS A 26 2.50 27.14 -13.89
CA LYS A 26 1.90 28.20 -13.09
C LYS A 26 2.83 28.76 -12.03
N GLY A 27 4.06 28.28 -11.99
CA GLY A 27 5.02 28.71 -11.00
C GLY A 27 4.80 28.13 -9.63
N GLU A 28 3.83 27.26 -9.49
CA GLU A 28 3.59 26.58 -8.24
C GLU A 28 4.60 25.45 -8.09
N ARG A 29 5.32 25.49 -7.01
CA ARG A 29 6.22 24.41 -6.67
C ARG A 29 5.51 23.48 -5.72
N ILE A 30 5.58 22.19 -6.02
CA ILE A 30 5.26 21.21 -5.00
C ILE A 30 6.43 21.27 -4.03
N SER A 31 6.19 21.86 -2.87
CA SER A 31 7.23 22.01 -1.89
C SER A 31 7.58 20.66 -1.27
N LEU A 32 8.78 20.58 -0.71
CA LEU A 32 9.18 19.38 0.05
C LEU A 32 8.23 19.16 1.22
N GLU A 33 7.68 20.22 1.78
CA GLU A 33 6.70 20.11 2.84
C GLU A 33 5.44 19.39 2.37
N HIS A 34 4.97 19.71 1.17
CA HIS A 34 3.79 19.08 0.61
C HIS A 34 4.03 17.59 0.35
N LEU A 35 5.19 17.27 -0.21
CA LEU A 35 5.59 15.88 -0.44
C LEU A 35 5.69 15.11 0.87
N TYR A 36 6.32 15.72 1.87
CA TYR A 36 6.44 15.13 3.19
C TYR A 36 5.06 14.84 3.80
N TRP A 37 4.15 15.79 3.63
CA TRP A 37 2.80 15.64 4.16
C TRP A 37 2.06 14.46 3.50
N ILE A 38 2.17 14.36 2.17
CA ILE A 38 1.56 13.25 1.43
C ILE A 38 2.11 11.90 1.89
N ILE A 39 3.43 11.81 2.02
CA ILE A 39 4.07 10.57 2.47
C ILE A 39 3.59 10.21 3.88
N THR A 40 3.48 11.20 4.75
CA THR A 40 3.00 10.98 6.11
C THR A 40 1.58 10.44 6.11
N VAL A 41 0.71 11.01 5.30
CA VAL A 41 -0.67 10.56 5.19
C VAL A 41 -0.73 9.12 4.70
N TYR A 42 0.06 8.78 3.69
CA TYR A 42 0.12 7.40 3.21
C TYR A 42 0.57 6.43 4.29
N PHE A 43 1.57 6.80 5.07
CA PHE A 43 2.04 5.95 6.17
C PHE A 43 0.97 5.76 7.23
N ILE A 44 0.24 6.82 7.55
CA ILE A 44 -0.84 6.73 8.53
C ILE A 44 -1.92 5.75 8.07
N PHE A 45 -2.35 5.87 6.81
CA PHE A 45 -3.34 4.95 6.25
C PHE A 45 -2.80 3.53 6.16
N LEU A 46 -1.55 3.37 5.77
CA LEU A 46 -0.91 2.07 5.64
C LEU A 46 -0.91 1.34 6.98
N ILE A 47 -0.46 2.01 8.02
CA ILE A 47 -0.40 1.42 9.36
C ILE A 47 -1.81 1.18 9.90
N GLY A 48 -2.70 2.14 9.71
CA GLY A 48 -4.07 2.01 10.17
C GLY A 48 -4.79 0.82 9.56
N PHE A 49 -4.71 0.66 8.26
CA PHE A 49 -5.32 -0.49 7.58
C PHE A 49 -4.62 -1.79 7.92
N GLY A 50 -3.29 -1.77 8.08
CA GLY A 50 -2.56 -2.95 8.51
C GLY A 50 -3.04 -3.44 9.86
N LEU A 51 -3.19 -2.53 10.81
CA LEU A 51 -3.73 -2.87 12.12
C LEU A 51 -5.18 -3.35 12.03
N LEU A 52 -5.96 -2.74 11.16
CA LEU A 52 -7.35 -3.16 10.96
C LEU A 52 -7.43 -4.60 10.45
N TYR A 53 -6.57 -4.97 9.52
CA TYR A 53 -6.51 -6.35 9.03
C TYR A 53 -6.15 -7.32 10.15
N VAL A 54 -5.19 -6.96 10.99
CA VAL A 54 -4.79 -7.81 12.12
C VAL A 54 -5.96 -7.98 13.08
N LEU A 55 -6.65 -6.89 13.42
CA LEU A 55 -7.79 -6.95 14.32
C LEU A 55 -8.92 -7.81 13.76
N MET A 56 -9.19 -7.69 12.46
CA MET A 56 -10.22 -8.51 11.83
C MET A 56 -9.81 -9.99 11.80
N ASP A 57 -8.52 -10.25 11.58
CA ASP A 57 -8.00 -11.62 11.60
C ASP A 57 -8.19 -12.24 12.98
N LEU A 58 -7.95 -11.51 14.03
CA LEU A 58 -8.12 -12.00 15.39
C LEU A 58 -9.59 -12.23 15.74
N LYS A 59 -10.50 -11.44 15.18
CA LYS A 59 -11.92 -11.51 15.51
C LYS A 59 -12.68 -12.50 14.63
N PHE A 60 -12.46 -12.46 13.33
CA PHE A 60 -13.26 -13.22 12.36
C PHE A 60 -12.48 -14.36 11.71
N GLY A 61 -11.24 -14.57 12.12
CA GLY A 61 -10.38 -15.52 11.47
C GLY A 61 -9.64 -14.86 10.31
N SER A 62 -8.98 -15.66 9.50
CA SER A 62 -8.11 -15.17 8.46
C SER A 62 -8.85 -14.30 7.45
N VAL A 63 -8.40 -13.08 7.25
CA VAL A 63 -8.97 -12.15 6.25
C VAL A 63 -8.02 -11.95 5.07
N ILE A 64 -6.80 -12.45 5.16
CA ILE A 64 -5.80 -12.38 4.09
C ILE A 64 -5.21 -13.76 3.91
N HIS A 65 -5.14 -14.21 2.67
CA HIS A 65 -4.50 -15.48 2.33
C HIS A 65 -3.23 -15.24 1.54
N LEU A 66 -2.20 -15.97 1.89
CA LEU A 66 -0.92 -15.94 1.18
C LEU A 66 -0.83 -17.21 0.34
N ASN A 67 -0.77 -17.06 -0.97
CA ASN A 67 -0.71 -18.19 -1.92
C ASN A 67 -1.83 -19.20 -1.70
N GLY A 68 -3.03 -18.70 -1.39
CA GLY A 68 -4.20 -19.54 -1.22
C GLY A 68 -4.35 -20.16 0.17
N LEU A 69 -3.41 -19.91 1.07
CA LEU A 69 -3.45 -20.43 2.44
C LEU A 69 -3.51 -19.29 3.45
N PRO A 70 -4.19 -19.51 4.59
CA PRO A 70 -4.19 -18.49 5.63
C PRO A 70 -2.78 -18.16 6.09
N VAL A 71 -2.56 -16.91 6.46
CA VAL A 71 -1.28 -16.50 7.02
C VAL A 71 -1.10 -17.15 8.38
N MET A 72 -0.03 -17.90 8.52
CA MET A 72 0.27 -18.62 9.75
C MET A 72 1.32 -17.86 10.55
N GLY A 73 1.39 -18.16 11.84
CA GLY A 73 2.40 -17.59 12.71
C GLY A 73 1.82 -16.73 13.81
N GLY A 74 2.69 -16.12 14.58
CA GLY A 74 2.32 -15.30 15.72
C GLY A 74 1.84 -13.92 15.31
N PHE A 75 1.59 -13.08 16.31
CA PHE A 75 1.08 -11.74 16.09
C PHE A 75 1.99 -10.90 15.17
N PHE A 76 3.30 -10.98 15.40
CA PHE A 76 4.23 -10.19 14.59
C PHE A 76 4.26 -10.65 13.13
N ALA A 77 4.15 -11.95 12.89
CA ALA A 77 4.08 -12.46 11.53
C ALA A 77 2.83 -11.98 10.83
N LYS A 78 1.70 -12.00 11.52
CA LYS A 78 0.43 -11.51 10.98
C LYS A 78 0.47 -10.01 10.76
N LEU A 79 1.08 -9.27 11.68
CA LEU A 79 1.22 -7.83 11.55
C LEU A 79 2.08 -7.48 10.33
N ALA A 80 3.21 -8.14 10.17
CA ALA A 80 4.09 -7.91 9.03
C ALA A 80 3.38 -8.20 7.72
N SER A 81 2.66 -9.33 7.64
CA SER A 81 1.90 -9.68 6.45
C SER A 81 0.79 -8.69 6.17
N SER A 82 0.11 -8.23 7.21
CA SER A 82 -0.97 -7.24 7.06
C SER A 82 -0.44 -5.90 6.59
N LEU A 83 0.69 -5.47 7.11
CA LEU A 83 1.34 -4.23 6.66
C LEU A 83 1.78 -4.34 5.21
N TYR A 84 2.35 -5.48 4.82
CA TYR A 84 2.73 -5.72 3.45
C TYR A 84 1.51 -5.68 2.52
N PHE A 85 0.44 -6.35 2.90
CA PHE A 85 -0.79 -6.36 2.11
C PHE A 85 -1.38 -4.95 2.01
N SER A 86 -1.38 -4.21 3.11
CA SER A 86 -1.85 -2.83 3.12
C SER A 86 -1.05 -1.97 2.16
N THR A 87 0.28 -2.12 2.15
CA THR A 87 1.15 -1.40 1.23
C THR A 87 0.79 -1.72 -0.22
N MET A 88 0.65 -3.00 -0.55
CA MET A 88 0.33 -3.41 -1.90
C MET A 88 -1.03 -2.90 -2.36
N THR A 89 -1.99 -2.86 -1.45
CA THR A 89 -3.34 -2.41 -1.75
C THR A 89 -3.43 -0.90 -1.84
N LEU A 90 -2.85 -0.20 -0.89
CA LEU A 90 -2.91 1.26 -0.83
C LEU A 90 -2.20 1.89 -2.03
N LEU A 91 -1.06 1.34 -2.41
CA LEU A 91 -0.30 1.84 -3.55
C LEU A 91 -0.75 1.24 -4.88
N SER A 92 -1.79 0.42 -4.86
CA SER A 92 -2.38 -0.20 -6.04
C SER A 92 -1.41 -1.09 -6.82
N VAL A 93 -0.44 -1.69 -6.14
CA VAL A 93 0.52 -2.58 -6.78
C VAL A 93 -0.12 -3.93 -7.09
N GLY A 94 -0.75 -4.54 -6.08
CA GLY A 94 -1.53 -5.76 -6.26
C GLY A 94 -0.77 -6.93 -6.86
N TYR A 95 0.29 -7.38 -6.20
CA TYR A 95 1.06 -8.53 -6.69
C TYR A 95 0.24 -9.81 -6.84
N GLY A 96 -0.75 -9.98 -5.98
CA GLY A 96 -1.59 -11.16 -6.04
C GLY A 96 -1.10 -12.36 -5.25
N ASP A 97 0.07 -12.28 -4.61
CA ASP A 97 0.53 -13.32 -3.71
C ASP A 97 -0.29 -13.36 -2.42
N MET A 98 -0.76 -12.20 -2.00
CA MET A 98 -1.68 -12.07 -0.89
C MET A 98 -3.01 -11.54 -1.41
N VAL A 99 -4.09 -12.21 -1.04
CA VAL A 99 -5.42 -11.81 -1.46
C VAL A 99 -6.35 -11.70 -0.25
N PRO A 100 -7.25 -10.72 -0.26
CA PRO A 100 -8.24 -10.60 0.80
C PRO A 100 -9.32 -11.65 0.65
N VAL A 101 -9.85 -12.11 1.78
CA VAL A 101 -10.95 -13.08 1.78
C VAL A 101 -12.01 -12.60 2.77
N GLY A 102 -13.25 -12.96 2.52
CA GLY A 102 -14.35 -12.62 3.40
C GLY A 102 -14.50 -11.12 3.57
N ILE A 103 -14.56 -10.67 4.81
CA ILE A 103 -14.72 -9.25 5.13
C ILE A 103 -13.50 -8.42 4.70
N GLY A 104 -12.34 -9.08 4.58
CA GLY A 104 -11.14 -8.41 4.10
C GLY A 104 -11.28 -7.83 2.70
N ARG A 105 -12.14 -8.43 1.88
CA ARG A 105 -12.41 -7.90 0.53
C ARG A 105 -12.97 -6.50 0.57
N TRP A 106 -13.90 -6.25 1.48
CA TRP A 106 -14.52 -4.93 1.61
C TRP A 106 -13.53 -3.90 2.12
N ILE A 107 -12.74 -4.28 3.12
CA ILE A 107 -11.73 -3.40 3.68
C ILE A 107 -10.68 -3.07 2.62
N ALA A 108 -10.23 -4.08 1.86
CA ALA A 108 -9.26 -3.88 0.80
C ALA A 108 -9.80 -2.99 -0.31
N SER A 109 -11.08 -3.13 -0.64
CA SER A 109 -11.71 -2.29 -1.66
C SER A 109 -11.72 -0.83 -1.24
N ILE A 110 -12.06 -0.57 0.01
CA ILE A 110 -12.06 0.79 0.55
C ILE A 110 -10.64 1.35 0.58
N GLU A 111 -9.69 0.55 1.01
CA GLU A 111 -8.29 0.97 1.06
C GLU A 111 -7.76 1.29 -0.33
N ALA A 112 -8.06 0.44 -1.30
CA ALA A 112 -7.64 0.66 -2.69
C ALA A 112 -8.25 1.94 -3.25
N LEU A 113 -9.50 2.20 -2.93
CA LEU A 113 -10.17 3.42 -3.37
C LEU A 113 -9.50 4.66 -2.75
N ILE A 114 -9.20 4.61 -1.48
CA ILE A 114 -8.50 5.71 -0.80
C ILE A 114 -7.12 5.92 -1.40
N GLY A 115 -6.37 4.83 -1.61
CA GLY A 115 -5.04 4.92 -2.19
C GLY A 115 -5.04 5.48 -3.60
N TYR A 116 -6.05 5.13 -4.37
CA TYR A 116 -6.19 5.66 -5.73
C TYR A 116 -6.59 7.13 -5.72
N ALA A 117 -7.41 7.54 -4.76
CA ALA A 117 -7.90 8.91 -4.68
C ALA A 117 -6.87 9.89 -4.10
N LEU A 118 -5.95 9.41 -3.28
CA LEU A 118 -4.90 10.25 -2.73
C LEU A 118 -3.97 10.74 -3.84
N PRO A 119 -3.60 12.01 -3.84
CA PRO A 119 -2.74 12.57 -4.89
C PRO A 119 -1.33 12.07 -4.88
#